data_4b84fabe7263df354cc8b33867f02913
#
_entry.id   4b84fabe7263df354cc8b33867f02913
#
_cell.length_a   1.000
_cell.length_b   1.000
_cell.length_c   1.000
_cell.angle_alpha   90.00
_cell.angle_beta   90.00
_cell.angle_gamma   90.00
#
_symmetry.space_group_name_H-M   'P 1'
#
loop_
_entity.id
_entity.type
_entity.pdbx_description
1 polymer ?
#
loop_
_entity_poly.entity_id
_entity_poly.type
_entity_poly.pdbx_seq_one_letter_code
_entity_poly.pdbx_strand_id
1 'polypeptide(L)'
;NDFLIYKNGIDLASWRHHSEFDYINNKGIPFYWATAFYFEKTDNVKIFFDLLKILIKDWDYYKTVFDIGARNFRNDHVFSMAIHYMNGLTDSDWAKPMPGNMYYTLDRDRLNVMKDDILQFLLAKENKNGEYIFAKTKGQNVHVMNKFSLERCYE
;
A
#
# COMPACT_ATOMS: atom_id res chain seq x y z
N ASN A 1 7.44 0.68 -20.04
CA ASN A 1 6.90 1.01 -18.67
C ASN A 1 7.86 0.44 -17.63
N ASP A 2 8.81 1.25 -17.21
CA ASP A 2 9.92 0.80 -16.38
C ASP A 2 9.52 0.54 -14.93
N PHE A 3 8.38 1.07 -14.49
CA PHE A 3 7.91 0.94 -13.12
C PHE A 3 6.38 0.90 -13.03
N LEU A 4 5.86 -0.18 -12.43
CA LEU A 4 4.43 -0.39 -12.19
C LEU A 4 4.15 -0.53 -10.71
N ILE A 5 3.10 0.11 -10.22
CA ILE A 5 2.69 0.08 -8.81
C ILE A 5 1.18 0.28 -8.67
N TYR A 6 0.58 -0.25 -7.61
CA TYR A 6 -0.83 -0.01 -7.32
C TYR A 6 -1.07 1.39 -6.76
N LYS A 7 -2.02 2.11 -7.35
CA LYS A 7 -2.47 3.42 -6.86
C LYS A 7 -3.76 3.30 -6.05
N ASN A 8 -4.68 2.42 -6.46
CA ASN A 8 -5.96 2.23 -5.80
C ASN A 8 -6.05 0.84 -5.21
N GLY A 9 -6.51 0.76 -3.97
CA GLY A 9 -6.80 -0.49 -3.28
C GLY A 9 -8.31 -0.61 -2.99
N ILE A 10 -8.79 -1.82 -2.82
CA ILE A 10 -10.18 -2.13 -2.49
C ILE A 10 -10.21 -2.81 -1.11
N ASP A 11 -10.92 -2.22 -0.16
CA ASP A 11 -11.18 -2.84 1.13
C ASP A 11 -12.04 -4.08 0.97
N LEU A 12 -11.55 -5.23 1.43
CA LEU A 12 -12.28 -6.50 1.33
C LEU A 12 -13.59 -6.50 2.12
N ALA A 13 -13.69 -5.77 3.22
CA ALA A 13 -14.88 -5.74 4.05
C ALA A 13 -16.02 -4.92 3.42
N SER A 14 -15.71 -3.80 2.78
CA SER A 14 -16.69 -2.88 2.20
C SER A 14 -16.80 -2.96 0.68
N TRP A 15 -15.86 -3.64 0.00
CA TRP A 15 -15.74 -3.73 -1.46
C TRP A 15 -15.61 -2.38 -2.15
N ARG A 16 -14.98 -1.42 -1.48
CA ARG A 16 -14.78 -0.07 -2.02
C ARG A 16 -13.37 0.44 -1.71
N HIS A 17 -12.93 1.41 -2.50
CA HIS A 17 -11.78 2.23 -2.18
C HIS A 17 -12.17 3.27 -1.12
N HIS A 18 -11.28 3.50 -0.14
CA HIS A 18 -11.46 4.54 0.87
C HIS A 18 -10.60 5.77 0.54
N SER A 19 -11.19 6.95 0.61
CA SER A 19 -10.52 8.21 0.27
C SER A 19 -9.32 8.57 1.16
N GLU A 20 -9.18 7.96 2.32
CA GLU A 20 -7.98 8.08 3.16
C GLU A 20 -6.70 7.58 2.48
N PHE A 21 -6.84 6.77 1.42
CA PHE A 21 -5.74 6.27 0.59
C PHE A 21 -5.64 6.95 -0.77
N ASP A 22 -6.26 8.10 -0.97
CA ASP A 22 -6.09 8.90 -2.20
C ASP A 22 -4.76 9.63 -2.20
N TYR A 23 -4.40 10.22 -1.05
CA TYR A 23 -3.22 11.08 -0.89
C TYR A 23 -2.46 10.76 0.39
N ILE A 24 -1.15 11.00 0.39
CA ILE A 24 -0.31 10.84 1.59
C ILE A 24 -0.37 12.05 2.52
N ASN A 25 -0.85 13.20 2.03
CA ASN A 25 -0.95 14.46 2.77
C ASN A 25 -2.10 15.33 2.24
N ASN A 26 -2.28 16.51 2.83
CA ASN A 26 -3.30 17.50 2.42
C ASN A 26 -2.89 18.33 1.18
N LYS A 27 -1.75 18.05 0.58
CA LYS A 27 -1.21 18.80 -0.56
C LYS A 27 -1.39 18.09 -1.90
N GLY A 28 -2.14 16.98 -1.92
CA GLY A 28 -2.50 16.27 -3.14
C GLY A 28 -1.42 15.36 -3.72
N ILE A 29 -0.45 14.92 -2.90
CA ILE A 29 0.52 13.91 -3.34
C ILE A 29 -0.15 12.53 -3.35
N PRO A 30 -0.30 11.87 -4.51
CA PRO A 30 -1.00 10.61 -4.62
C PRO A 30 -0.39 9.52 -3.75
N PHE A 31 -1.25 8.70 -3.16
CA PHE A 31 -0.84 7.53 -2.41
C PHE A 31 -0.59 6.34 -3.35
N TYR A 32 0.54 5.67 -3.18
CA TYR A 32 0.88 4.42 -3.87
C TYR A 32 1.13 3.30 -2.88
N TRP A 33 0.65 2.11 -3.19
CA TRP A 33 0.80 0.92 -2.36
C TRP A 33 2.12 0.21 -2.66
N ALA A 34 3.08 0.31 -1.76
CA ALA A 34 4.38 -0.35 -1.88
C ALA A 34 4.35 -1.87 -1.57
N THR A 35 3.17 -2.45 -1.44
CA THR A 35 2.97 -3.88 -1.14
C THR A 35 3.50 -4.78 -2.26
N ALA A 36 3.25 -4.37 -3.50
CA ALA A 36 3.75 -5.07 -4.69
C ALA A 36 3.99 -4.05 -5.81
N PHE A 37 5.09 -4.20 -6.50
CA PHE A 37 5.45 -3.39 -7.64
C PHE A 37 6.32 -4.20 -8.61
N TYR A 38 6.34 -3.78 -9.86
CA TYR A 38 7.20 -4.33 -10.90
C TYR A 38 8.16 -3.25 -11.39
N PHE A 39 9.38 -3.63 -11.73
CA PHE A 39 10.33 -2.71 -12.34
C PHE A 39 11.27 -3.40 -13.32
N GLU A 40 11.72 -2.65 -14.31
CA GLU A 40 12.81 -3.01 -15.19
C GLU A 40 14.10 -2.32 -14.71
N LYS A 41 15.25 -2.97 -14.95
CA LYS A 41 16.56 -2.42 -14.57
C LYS A 41 16.99 -1.34 -15.56
N THR A 42 16.49 -0.11 -15.37
CA THR A 42 16.86 1.07 -16.14
C THR A 42 17.55 2.10 -15.27
N ASP A 43 18.22 3.07 -15.87
CA ASP A 43 18.87 4.17 -15.13
C ASP A 43 17.87 5.00 -14.33
N ASN A 44 16.68 5.24 -14.88
CA ASN A 44 15.61 5.96 -14.18
C ASN A 44 15.15 5.21 -12.92
N VAL A 45 14.99 3.90 -13.01
CA VAL A 45 14.61 3.08 -11.84
C VAL A 45 15.74 3.00 -10.82
N LYS A 46 17.00 3.01 -11.27
CA LYS A 46 18.13 3.13 -10.35
C LYS A 46 18.10 4.46 -9.57
N ILE A 47 17.85 5.57 -10.26
CA ILE A 47 17.67 6.89 -9.63
C ILE A 47 16.54 6.84 -8.60
N PHE A 48 15.41 6.23 -8.92
CA PHE A 48 14.29 6.05 -8.00
C PHE A 48 14.70 5.31 -6.71
N PHE A 49 15.40 4.18 -6.80
CA PHE A 49 15.86 3.44 -5.62
C PHE A 49 16.95 4.18 -4.83
N ASP A 50 17.81 4.94 -5.47
CA ASP A 50 18.79 5.78 -4.79
C ASP A 50 18.09 6.92 -4.03
N LEU A 51 17.04 7.50 -4.61
CA LEU A 51 16.19 8.49 -3.94
C LEU A 51 15.45 7.88 -2.74
N LEU A 52 14.90 6.65 -2.87
CA LEU A 52 14.28 5.95 -1.74
C LEU A 52 15.23 5.81 -0.55
N LYS A 53 16.50 5.46 -0.78
CA LYS A 53 17.51 5.35 0.29
C LYS A 53 17.70 6.67 1.02
N ILE A 54 17.73 7.79 0.30
CA ILE A 54 17.85 9.13 0.87
C ILE A 54 16.63 9.45 1.73
N LEU A 55 15.42 9.23 1.21
CA LEU A 55 14.17 9.51 1.91
C LEU A 55 14.01 8.66 3.18
N ILE A 56 14.42 7.39 3.13
CA ILE A 56 14.40 6.49 4.31
C ILE A 56 15.40 6.95 5.36
N LYS A 57 16.64 7.27 4.93
CA LYS A 57 17.71 7.70 5.84
C LYS A 57 17.33 8.97 6.60
N ASP A 58 16.75 9.93 5.91
CA ASP A 58 16.40 11.24 6.46
C ASP A 58 14.87 11.38 6.65
N TRP A 59 14.21 10.29 7.04
CA TRP A 59 12.75 10.18 7.15
C TRP A 59 12.11 11.32 7.95
N ASP A 60 12.63 11.63 9.14
CA ASP A 60 12.06 12.65 10.01
C ASP A 60 12.06 14.04 9.37
N TYR A 61 13.10 14.36 8.58
CA TYR A 61 13.17 15.59 7.81
C TYR A 61 12.09 15.62 6.71
N TYR A 62 12.04 14.58 5.88
CA TYR A 62 11.09 14.52 4.76
C TYR A 62 9.63 14.40 5.22
N LYS A 63 9.37 13.68 6.31
CA LYS A 63 8.07 13.63 6.97
C LYS A 63 7.57 15.03 7.32
N THR A 64 8.46 15.89 7.82
CA THR A 64 8.13 17.29 8.15
C THR A 64 7.90 18.13 6.90
N VAL A 65 8.79 18.02 5.92
CA VAL A 65 8.70 18.79 4.65
C VAL A 65 7.41 18.48 3.90
N PHE A 66 7.02 17.20 3.85
CA PHE A 66 5.80 16.76 3.16
C PHE A 66 4.54 16.77 4.02
N ASP A 67 4.63 17.22 5.28
CA ASP A 67 3.50 17.29 6.21
C ASP A 67 2.77 15.93 6.36
N ILE A 68 3.54 14.88 6.61
CA ILE A 68 3.00 13.54 6.82
C ILE A 68 2.59 13.37 8.28
N GLY A 69 1.27 13.27 8.51
CA GLY A 69 0.71 13.12 9.86
C GLY A 69 0.87 11.74 10.50
N ALA A 70 1.40 10.75 9.78
CA ALA A 70 1.56 9.40 10.29
C ALA A 70 2.63 9.32 11.40
N ARG A 71 2.30 8.67 12.53
CA ARG A 71 3.23 8.45 13.62
C ARG A 71 4.39 7.55 13.24
N ASN A 72 4.10 6.47 12.51
CA ASN A 72 5.03 5.44 12.16
C ASN A 72 5.51 5.58 10.72
N PHE A 73 6.75 5.13 10.48
CA PHE A 73 7.28 4.95 9.14
C PHE A 73 6.40 3.97 8.34
N ARG A 74 6.11 4.34 7.08
CA ARG A 74 5.41 3.49 6.13
C ARG A 74 6.12 3.53 4.77
N ASN A 75 6.38 2.36 4.22
CA ASN A 75 6.95 2.23 2.87
C ASN A 75 6.08 2.93 1.81
N ASP A 76 4.75 2.83 1.93
CA ASP A 76 3.81 3.48 1.02
C ASP A 76 4.07 4.99 0.90
N HIS A 77 4.32 5.67 2.03
CA HIS A 77 4.59 7.12 2.05
C HIS A 77 5.91 7.45 1.35
N VAL A 78 6.97 6.68 1.61
CA VAL A 78 8.29 6.91 1.00
C VAL A 78 8.26 6.65 -0.50
N PHE A 79 7.61 5.57 -0.94
CA PHE A 79 7.39 5.30 -2.36
C PHE A 79 6.60 6.41 -3.04
N SER A 80 5.52 6.87 -2.41
CA SER A 80 4.70 7.97 -2.94
C SER A 80 5.49 9.27 -3.08
N MET A 81 6.32 9.62 -2.09
CA MET A 81 7.22 10.78 -2.17
C MET A 81 8.24 10.62 -3.29
N ALA A 82 8.88 9.45 -3.39
CA ALA A 82 9.88 9.19 -4.43
C ALA A 82 9.26 9.28 -5.83
N ILE A 83 8.07 8.72 -6.04
CA ILE A 83 7.34 8.83 -7.30
C ILE A 83 7.00 10.29 -7.61
N HIS A 84 6.60 11.07 -6.62
CA HIS A 84 6.33 12.50 -6.79
C HIS A 84 7.57 13.27 -7.24
N TYR A 85 8.76 12.95 -6.71
CA TYR A 85 10.02 13.50 -7.21
C TYR A 85 10.32 13.06 -8.64
N MET A 86 10.13 11.76 -8.97
CA MET A 86 10.33 11.26 -10.33
C MET A 86 9.36 11.90 -11.34
N ASN A 87 8.18 12.30 -10.89
CA ASN A 87 7.22 13.09 -11.64
C ASN A 87 7.62 14.57 -11.81
N GLY A 88 8.76 14.99 -11.28
CA GLY A 88 9.18 16.40 -11.29
C GLY A 88 8.31 17.28 -10.40
N LEU A 89 7.77 16.74 -9.30
CA LEU A 89 6.86 17.43 -8.36
C LEU A 89 5.55 17.89 -9.02
N THR A 90 5.09 17.15 -9.99
CA THR A 90 3.84 17.40 -10.74
C THR A 90 2.96 16.14 -10.76
N ASP A 91 1.78 16.23 -11.37
CA ASP A 91 0.85 15.11 -11.56
C ASP A 91 1.20 14.25 -12.80
N SER A 92 2.47 14.18 -13.20
CA SER A 92 2.87 13.35 -14.32
C SER A 92 2.86 11.84 -13.95
N ASP A 93 2.96 10.98 -14.95
CA ASP A 93 2.76 9.53 -14.84
C ASP A 93 4.06 8.74 -15.01
N TRP A 94 5.10 9.05 -14.24
CA TRP A 94 6.32 8.25 -14.26
C TRP A 94 6.06 6.79 -13.90
N ALA A 95 5.39 6.54 -12.78
CA ALA A 95 4.92 5.21 -12.39
C ALA A 95 3.58 4.91 -13.06
N LYS A 96 3.46 3.74 -13.67
CA LYS A 96 2.22 3.30 -14.32
C LYS A 96 1.42 2.37 -13.40
N PRO A 97 0.11 2.27 -13.57
CA PRO A 97 -0.71 1.38 -12.76
C PRO A 97 -0.35 -0.09 -12.99
N MET A 98 -0.21 -0.84 -11.90
CA MET A 98 -0.12 -2.29 -11.93
C MET A 98 -1.43 -2.87 -12.49
N PRO A 99 -1.38 -3.90 -13.35
CA PRO A 99 -2.60 -4.54 -13.85
C PRO A 99 -3.38 -5.26 -12.75
N GLY A 100 -4.70 -5.27 -12.86
CA GLY A 100 -5.61 -5.89 -11.89
C GLY A 100 -5.86 -5.00 -10.67
N ASN A 101 -6.52 -5.60 -9.67
CA ASN A 101 -6.87 -4.93 -8.42
C ASN A 101 -5.95 -5.40 -7.29
N MET A 102 -5.64 -4.49 -6.38
CA MET A 102 -5.10 -4.83 -5.09
C MET A 102 -6.22 -4.72 -4.05
N TYR A 103 -6.32 -5.72 -3.20
CA TYR A 103 -7.22 -5.72 -2.05
C TYR A 103 -6.43 -5.46 -0.77
N TYR A 104 -7.09 -4.90 0.23
CA TYR A 104 -6.51 -4.76 1.55
C TYR A 104 -7.50 -5.11 2.65
N THR A 105 -6.96 -5.47 3.80
CA THR A 105 -7.71 -5.65 5.04
C THR A 105 -7.21 -4.66 6.08
N LEU A 106 -8.05 -4.33 7.05
CA LEU A 106 -7.71 -3.43 8.14
C LEU A 106 -7.15 -4.19 9.35
N ASP A 107 -6.60 -3.50 10.34
CA ASP A 107 -6.04 -4.12 11.55
C ASP A 107 -7.07 -4.92 12.37
N ARG A 108 -8.35 -4.58 12.26
CA ARG A 108 -9.47 -5.29 12.88
C ARG A 108 -9.83 -6.61 12.21
N ASP A 109 -9.42 -6.78 10.96
CA ASP A 109 -9.66 -8.00 10.17
C ASP A 109 -8.61 -9.06 10.50
N ARG A 110 -8.98 -10.33 10.36
CA ARG A 110 -8.10 -11.45 10.68
C ARG A 110 -7.92 -12.37 9.48
N LEU A 111 -6.67 -12.62 9.10
CA LEU A 111 -6.35 -13.73 8.23
C LEU A 111 -6.46 -15.03 9.05
N ASN A 112 -7.33 -15.93 8.61
CA ASN A 112 -7.61 -17.18 9.31
C ASN A 112 -6.85 -18.36 8.73
N VAL A 113 -6.80 -18.47 7.40
CA VAL A 113 -6.10 -19.54 6.68
C VAL A 113 -5.37 -18.97 5.48
N MET A 114 -4.13 -19.43 5.29
CA MET A 114 -3.34 -19.19 4.09
C MET A 114 -2.85 -20.55 3.58
N LYS A 115 -3.31 -20.94 2.40
CA LYS A 115 -2.91 -22.20 1.77
C LYS A 115 -2.85 -22.02 0.25
N ASP A 116 -1.68 -22.26 -0.32
CA ASP A 116 -1.41 -22.02 -1.74
C ASP A 116 -1.76 -20.57 -2.14
N ASP A 117 -2.64 -20.37 -3.11
CA ASP A 117 -3.16 -19.10 -3.56
C ASP A 117 -4.50 -18.68 -2.90
N ILE A 118 -4.91 -19.42 -1.86
CA ILE A 118 -6.18 -19.21 -1.15
C ILE A 118 -5.94 -18.54 0.19
N LEU A 119 -6.62 -17.41 0.40
CA LEU A 119 -6.66 -16.70 1.69
C LEU A 119 -8.10 -16.69 2.20
N GLN A 120 -8.27 -17.00 3.50
CA GLN A 120 -9.56 -16.95 4.18
C GLN A 120 -9.50 -15.92 5.31
N PHE A 121 -10.47 -15.04 5.37
CA PHE A 121 -10.52 -13.93 6.31
C PHE A 121 -11.79 -13.93 7.16
N LEU A 122 -11.65 -13.44 8.38
CA LEU A 122 -12.74 -12.95 9.19
C LEU A 122 -12.67 -11.42 9.17
N LEU A 123 -13.58 -10.78 8.44
CA LEU A 123 -13.62 -9.33 8.24
C LEU A 123 -14.60 -8.72 9.24
N ALA A 124 -14.14 -7.77 10.04
CA ALA A 124 -14.98 -7.08 11.01
C ALA A 124 -16.00 -6.19 10.30
N LYS A 125 -17.27 -6.33 10.66
CA LYS A 125 -18.33 -5.44 10.13
C LYS A 125 -18.16 -4.04 10.67
N GLU A 126 -18.30 -3.07 9.79
CA GLU A 126 -18.31 -1.66 10.16
C GLU A 126 -19.49 -1.37 11.08
N ASN A 127 -19.24 -0.65 12.18
CA ASN A 127 -20.23 -0.25 13.19
C ASN A 127 -20.93 -1.39 13.96
N LYS A 128 -20.40 -2.63 13.91
CA LYS A 128 -20.94 -3.78 14.62
C LYS A 128 -19.84 -4.53 15.37
N ASN A 129 -19.59 -4.14 16.61
CA ASN A 129 -18.58 -4.78 17.43
C ASN A 129 -18.85 -6.28 17.62
N GLY A 130 -17.84 -7.11 17.31
CA GLY A 130 -17.90 -8.55 17.49
C GLY A 130 -18.60 -9.31 16.36
N GLU A 131 -19.12 -8.64 15.32
CA GLU A 131 -19.64 -9.30 14.14
C GLU A 131 -18.59 -9.34 13.03
N TYR A 132 -18.46 -10.51 12.39
CA TYR A 132 -17.52 -10.77 11.31
C TYR A 132 -18.22 -11.32 10.07
N ILE A 133 -17.62 -11.02 8.92
CA ILE A 133 -17.99 -11.62 7.63
C ILE A 133 -16.86 -12.56 7.24
N PHE A 134 -17.21 -13.76 6.81
CA PHE A 134 -16.26 -14.68 6.22
C PHE A 134 -16.02 -14.30 4.76
N ALA A 135 -14.74 -14.15 4.37
CA ALA A 135 -14.35 -13.89 3.00
C ALA A 135 -13.24 -14.86 2.57
N LYS A 136 -13.23 -15.17 1.29
CA LYS A 136 -12.22 -16.02 0.65
C LYS A 136 -11.74 -15.36 -0.63
N THR A 137 -10.42 -15.28 -0.79
CA THR A 137 -9.79 -14.84 -2.05
C THR A 137 -9.00 -16.00 -2.65
N LYS A 138 -8.83 -15.99 -3.97
CA LYS A 138 -7.99 -16.94 -4.69
C LYS A 138 -7.23 -16.21 -5.79
N GLY A 139 -5.90 -16.34 -5.77
CA GLY A 139 -5.02 -15.74 -6.79
C GLY A 139 -5.07 -14.19 -6.81
N GLN A 140 -5.45 -13.55 -5.70
CA GLN A 140 -5.54 -12.09 -5.58
C GLN A 140 -4.35 -11.52 -4.82
N ASN A 141 -3.95 -10.30 -5.15
CA ASN A 141 -2.99 -9.54 -4.35
C ASN A 141 -3.72 -8.89 -3.18
N VAL A 142 -3.39 -9.30 -1.96
CA VAL A 142 -4.01 -8.79 -0.74
C VAL A 142 -2.94 -8.24 0.21
N HIS A 143 -3.08 -6.99 0.59
CA HIS A 143 -2.30 -6.35 1.65
C HIS A 143 -2.97 -6.62 3.01
N VAL A 144 -2.33 -7.41 3.85
CA VAL A 144 -2.83 -7.76 5.19
C VAL A 144 -2.23 -6.82 6.22
N MET A 145 -3.05 -5.90 6.79
CA MET A 145 -2.58 -4.95 7.80
C MET A 145 -2.40 -5.61 9.18
N ASN A 146 -3.24 -6.58 9.54
CA ASN A 146 -3.11 -7.30 10.80
C ASN A 146 -1.94 -8.29 10.77
N LYS A 147 -0.76 -7.82 11.14
CA LYS A 147 0.50 -8.60 11.12
C LYS A 147 0.46 -9.83 12.02
N PHE A 148 -0.19 -9.75 13.17
CA PHE A 148 -0.30 -10.88 14.11
C PHE A 148 -1.08 -12.05 13.52
N SER A 149 -2.15 -11.77 12.76
CA SER A 149 -2.89 -12.83 12.09
C SER A 149 -2.11 -13.44 10.92
N LEU A 150 -1.29 -12.64 10.25
CA LEU A 150 -0.41 -13.12 9.19
C LEU A 150 0.70 -14.02 9.75
N GLU A 151 1.40 -13.59 10.82
CA GLU A 151 2.45 -14.36 11.49
C GLU A 151 1.95 -15.75 11.91
N ARG A 152 0.77 -15.81 12.51
CA ARG A 152 0.15 -17.09 12.93
C ARG A 152 -0.11 -18.07 11.77
N CYS A 153 -0.29 -17.59 10.55
CA CYS A 153 -0.50 -18.47 9.39
C CYS A 153 0.78 -19.11 8.85
N TYR A 154 1.96 -18.69 9.35
CA TYR A 154 3.26 -19.29 9.02
C TYR A 154 3.74 -20.33 10.05
N GLU A 155 3.08 -20.43 11.20
CA GLU A 155 3.36 -21.45 12.23
C GLU A 155 2.63 -22.78 11.89
#